data_a165e95a38f0fc007f3db9c63fa9b771
#
_entry.id   a165e95a38f0fc007f3db9c63fa9b771
#
_cell.length_a   1.000
_cell.length_b   1.000
_cell.length_c   1.000
_cell.angle_alpha   90.00
_cell.angle_beta   90.00
_cell.angle_gamma   90.00
#
_symmetry.space_group_name_H-M   'P 1'
#
loop_
_entity.id
_entity.type
_entity.pdbx_description
1 polymer ?
#
loop_
_entity_poly.entity_id
_entity_poly.type
_entity_poly.pdbx_seq_one_letter_code
_entity_poly.pdbx_strand_id
1 'polypeptide(L)'
;MSTAGFSSFLARKNIKPSAKLYFVDAMSAMAMGLFASLLIGTILDTLGDQFHWDWLVTAAGYASSASGIAIAVAIGVSLSAPPLVLYSLCAVGLGSYSVGGPLGAFFAVIVAAELGKAVSRETKVDILVTPTVTILSGLGVGSLIG
;
A
#
# COMPACT_ATOMS: atom_id res chain seq x y z
N MET A 1 28.01 11.66 -6.47
CA MET A 1 26.86 12.57 -6.34
C MET A 1 26.94 13.29 -5.01
N SER A 2 26.82 14.61 -5.02
CA SER A 2 26.88 15.37 -3.77
C SER A 2 25.62 15.16 -2.94
N THR A 3 25.73 15.33 -1.60
CA THR A 3 24.59 15.25 -0.71
C THR A 3 23.48 16.24 -1.10
N ALA A 4 23.87 17.44 -1.54
CA ALA A 4 22.91 18.46 -1.96
C ALA A 4 22.14 18.01 -3.22
N GLY A 5 22.81 17.38 -4.18
CA GLY A 5 22.13 16.85 -5.37
C GLY A 5 21.16 15.73 -5.06
N PHE A 6 21.54 14.84 -4.14
CA PHE A 6 20.65 13.75 -3.70
C PHE A 6 19.44 14.31 -2.96
N SER A 7 19.64 15.28 -2.05
CA SER A 7 18.53 15.91 -1.34
C SER A 7 17.57 16.63 -2.30
N SER A 8 18.09 17.31 -3.31
CA SER A 8 17.25 17.97 -4.32
C SER A 8 16.44 16.96 -5.13
N PHE A 9 17.04 15.82 -5.48
CA PHE A 9 16.34 14.74 -6.17
C PHE A 9 15.19 14.20 -5.32
N LEU A 10 15.43 13.93 -4.04
CA LEU A 10 14.41 13.42 -3.15
C LEU A 10 13.25 14.40 -2.98
N ALA A 11 13.55 15.69 -2.83
CA ALA A 11 12.53 16.72 -2.71
C ALA A 11 11.68 16.82 -3.98
N ARG A 12 12.30 16.74 -5.15
CA ARG A 12 11.61 16.78 -6.44
C ARG A 12 10.66 15.59 -6.60
N LYS A 13 11.05 14.42 -6.08
CA LYS A 13 10.23 13.20 -6.15
C LYS A 13 9.25 13.06 -4.98
N ASN A 14 9.22 14.05 -4.11
CA ASN A 14 8.36 14.03 -2.93
C ASN A 14 8.69 12.88 -1.98
N ILE A 15 9.96 12.50 -1.93
CA ILE A 15 10.47 11.47 -1.02
C ILE A 15 11.05 12.17 0.19
N LYS A 16 10.48 11.90 1.36
CA LYS A 16 10.88 12.53 2.62
C LYS A 16 11.29 11.44 3.61
N PRO A 17 12.56 10.99 3.59
CA PRO A 17 13.00 9.95 4.51
C PRO A 17 12.97 10.45 5.94
N SER A 18 11.94 10.08 6.67
CA SER A 18 11.68 10.52 8.03
C SER A 18 11.09 9.37 8.83
N ALA A 19 11.64 9.12 10.01
CA ALA A 19 11.11 8.09 10.90
C ALA A 19 9.65 8.40 11.27
N LYS A 20 9.32 9.69 11.49
CA LYS A 20 7.95 10.08 11.78
C LYS A 20 7.01 9.73 10.65
N LEU A 21 7.39 10.04 9.39
CA LEU A 21 6.56 9.76 8.23
C LEU A 21 6.30 8.26 8.09
N TYR A 22 7.34 7.44 8.21
CA TYR A 22 7.20 6.01 7.99
C TYR A 22 6.59 5.28 9.18
N PHE A 23 6.98 5.63 10.41
CA PHE A 23 6.53 4.89 11.58
C PHE A 23 5.28 5.47 12.22
N VAL A 24 5.00 6.75 12.07
CA VAL A 24 3.80 7.35 12.66
C VAL A 24 2.72 7.51 11.62
N ASP A 25 3.00 8.27 10.55
CA ASP A 25 1.97 8.62 9.58
C ASP A 25 1.54 7.40 8.75
N ALA A 26 2.50 6.61 8.26
CA ALA A 26 2.19 5.44 7.44
C ALA A 26 1.54 4.33 8.28
N MET A 27 1.98 4.15 9.52
CA MET A 27 1.38 3.14 10.40
C MET A 27 -0.04 3.54 10.81
N SER A 28 -0.30 4.82 11.03
CA SER A 28 -1.65 5.32 11.26
C SER A 28 -2.54 5.11 10.03
N ALA A 29 -2.00 5.33 8.85
CA ALA A 29 -2.71 5.06 7.60
C ALA A 29 -3.03 3.58 7.45
N MET A 30 -2.08 2.70 7.78
CA MET A 30 -2.31 1.26 7.78
C MET A 30 -3.47 0.88 8.70
N ALA A 31 -3.51 1.45 9.90
CA ALA A 31 -4.58 1.19 10.86
C ALA A 31 -5.94 1.62 10.30
N MET A 32 -6.01 2.78 9.67
CA MET A 32 -7.25 3.24 9.05
C MET A 32 -7.70 2.33 7.91
N GLY A 33 -6.75 1.86 7.09
CA GLY A 33 -7.05 0.91 6.01
C GLY A 33 -7.60 -0.41 6.56
N LEU A 34 -7.02 -0.91 7.65
CA LEU A 34 -7.50 -2.12 8.31
C LEU A 34 -8.89 -1.92 8.90
N PHE A 35 -9.14 -0.79 9.55
CA PHE A 35 -10.46 -0.53 10.14
C PHE A 35 -11.53 -0.43 9.07
N ALA A 36 -11.23 0.23 7.96
CA ALA A 36 -12.19 0.41 6.88
C ALA A 36 -12.54 -0.90 6.16
N SER A 37 -11.66 -1.88 6.22
CA SER A 37 -11.84 -3.13 5.48
C SER A 37 -12.04 -4.32 6.41
N LEU A 38 -11.01 -4.70 7.17
CA LEU A 38 -11.04 -5.92 7.97
C LEU A 38 -12.00 -5.83 9.14
N LEU A 39 -11.98 -4.73 9.90
CA LEU A 39 -12.85 -4.58 11.05
C LEU A 39 -14.31 -4.52 10.63
N ILE A 40 -14.63 -3.73 9.61
CA ILE A 40 -15.99 -3.65 9.09
C ILE A 40 -16.42 -4.99 8.50
N GLY A 41 -15.51 -5.66 7.78
CA GLY A 41 -15.78 -6.99 7.24
C GLY A 41 -16.13 -7.99 8.35
N THR A 42 -15.41 -7.97 9.46
CA THR A 42 -15.68 -8.84 10.60
C THR A 42 -17.05 -8.55 11.23
N ILE A 43 -17.40 -7.27 11.36
CA ILE A 43 -18.71 -6.87 11.89
C ILE A 43 -19.83 -7.35 10.98
N LEU A 44 -19.70 -7.15 9.67
CA LEU A 44 -20.71 -7.57 8.70
C LEU A 44 -20.85 -9.10 8.67
N ASP A 45 -19.74 -9.81 8.78
CA ASP A 45 -19.75 -11.27 8.81
C ASP A 45 -20.51 -11.79 10.04
N THR A 46 -20.24 -11.21 11.19
CA THR A 46 -20.93 -11.56 12.43
C THR A 46 -22.43 -11.31 12.34
N LEU A 47 -22.83 -10.15 11.82
CA LEU A 47 -24.22 -9.82 11.63
C LEU A 47 -24.90 -10.76 10.63
N GLY A 48 -24.21 -11.07 9.54
CA GLY A 48 -24.71 -12.00 8.53
C GLY A 48 -24.98 -13.39 9.12
N ASP A 49 -24.04 -13.90 9.94
CA ASP A 49 -24.21 -15.18 10.60
C ASP A 49 -25.35 -15.18 11.62
N GLN A 50 -25.47 -14.11 12.41
CA GLN A 50 -26.49 -14.00 13.43
C GLN A 50 -27.89 -13.90 12.84
N PHE A 51 -28.06 -13.20 11.73
CA PHE A 51 -29.35 -13.00 11.08
C PHE A 51 -29.59 -13.95 9.90
N HIS A 52 -28.66 -14.88 9.64
CA HIS A 52 -28.73 -15.82 8.51
C HIS A 52 -28.93 -15.09 7.18
N TRP A 53 -28.22 -13.98 7.01
CA TRP A 53 -28.32 -13.13 5.82
C TRP A 53 -27.09 -13.31 4.94
N ASP A 54 -27.20 -14.16 3.93
CA ASP A 54 -26.06 -14.53 3.06
C ASP A 54 -25.45 -13.35 2.33
N TRP A 55 -26.25 -12.35 1.96
CA TRP A 55 -25.75 -11.16 1.28
C TRP A 55 -24.74 -10.40 2.17
N LEU A 56 -25.02 -10.28 3.47
CA LEU A 56 -24.08 -9.63 4.40
C LEU A 56 -22.78 -10.44 4.53
N VAL A 57 -22.88 -11.76 4.55
CA VAL A 57 -21.68 -12.60 4.61
C VAL A 57 -20.84 -12.42 3.34
N THR A 58 -21.47 -12.35 2.20
CA THR A 58 -20.79 -12.11 0.93
C THR A 58 -20.11 -10.74 0.90
N ALA A 59 -20.82 -9.70 1.34
CA ALA A 59 -20.26 -8.34 1.44
C ALA A 59 -19.07 -8.29 2.39
N ALA A 60 -19.16 -9.01 3.52
CA ALA A 60 -18.08 -9.12 4.49
C ALA A 60 -16.83 -9.74 3.87
N GLY A 61 -17.01 -10.75 3.02
CA GLY A 61 -15.91 -11.39 2.30
C GLY A 61 -15.17 -10.41 1.40
N TYR A 62 -15.90 -9.58 0.67
CA TYR A 62 -15.27 -8.56 -0.18
C TYR A 62 -14.52 -7.52 0.65
N ALA A 63 -15.12 -7.06 1.75
CA ALA A 63 -14.47 -6.09 2.62
C ALA A 63 -13.17 -6.64 3.21
N SER A 64 -13.20 -7.86 3.70
CA SER A 64 -12.02 -8.50 4.29
C SER A 64 -10.95 -8.79 3.25
N SER A 65 -11.35 -9.20 2.05
CA SER A 65 -10.41 -9.49 0.96
C SER A 65 -9.68 -8.24 0.48
N ALA A 66 -10.27 -7.07 0.66
CA ALA A 66 -9.66 -5.82 0.25
C ALA A 66 -8.69 -5.25 1.28
N SER A 67 -8.44 -5.95 2.40
CA SER A 67 -7.60 -5.42 3.49
C SER A 67 -6.21 -5.00 3.03
N GLY A 68 -5.52 -5.84 2.27
CA GLY A 68 -4.20 -5.50 1.75
C GLY A 68 -4.22 -4.30 0.81
N ILE A 69 -5.23 -4.23 -0.05
CA ILE A 69 -5.41 -3.12 -0.99
C ILE A 69 -5.69 -1.83 -0.22
N ALA A 70 -6.56 -1.88 0.78
CA ALA A 70 -6.91 -0.71 1.59
C ALA A 70 -5.69 -0.17 2.34
N ILE A 71 -4.88 -1.06 2.92
CA ILE A 71 -3.62 -0.69 3.56
C ILE A 71 -2.71 0.01 2.56
N ALA A 72 -2.56 -0.56 1.38
CA ALA A 72 -1.66 -0.02 0.36
C ALA A 72 -2.09 1.37 -0.10
N VAL A 73 -3.37 1.57 -0.35
CA VAL A 73 -3.90 2.88 -0.78
C VAL A 73 -3.73 3.90 0.34
N ALA A 74 -4.05 3.54 1.58
CA ALA A 74 -3.93 4.44 2.71
C ALA A 74 -2.47 4.89 2.92
N ILE A 75 -1.53 3.96 2.89
CA ILE A 75 -0.10 4.27 3.02
C ILE A 75 0.38 5.11 1.84
N GLY A 76 -0.03 4.75 0.62
CA GLY A 76 0.35 5.51 -0.57
C GLY A 76 -0.11 6.95 -0.51
N VAL A 77 -1.32 7.20 -0.05
CA VAL A 77 -1.83 8.56 0.15
C VAL A 77 -1.03 9.28 1.23
N SER A 78 -0.72 8.60 2.33
CA SER A 78 0.09 9.16 3.42
C SER A 78 1.49 9.57 2.93
N LEU A 79 2.06 8.82 2.00
CA LEU A 79 3.39 9.10 1.43
C LEU A 79 3.33 10.02 0.21
N SER A 80 2.17 10.54 -0.12
CA SER A 80 1.95 11.43 -1.27
C SER A 80 2.36 10.80 -2.60
N ALA A 81 2.04 9.52 -2.78
CA ALA A 81 2.35 8.81 -4.02
C ALA A 81 1.57 9.39 -5.21
N PRO A 82 2.22 9.57 -6.38
CA PRO A 82 1.50 9.99 -7.58
C PRO A 82 0.44 8.97 -7.99
N PRO A 83 -0.59 9.37 -8.77
CA PRO A 83 -1.69 8.46 -9.10
C PRO A 83 -1.26 7.13 -9.70
N LEU A 84 -0.30 7.13 -10.62
CA LEU A 84 0.14 5.90 -11.26
C LEU A 84 0.82 4.94 -10.28
N VAL A 85 1.63 5.48 -9.37
CA VAL A 85 2.24 4.69 -8.30
C VAL A 85 1.16 4.17 -7.35
N LEU A 86 0.24 5.04 -6.97
CA LEU A 86 -0.84 4.69 -6.05
C LEU A 86 -1.68 3.53 -6.57
N TYR A 87 -2.04 3.58 -7.86
CA TYR A 87 -2.83 2.50 -8.47
C TYR A 87 -2.06 1.18 -8.50
N SER A 88 -0.75 1.25 -8.73
CA SER A 88 0.11 0.07 -8.76
C SER A 88 0.28 -0.56 -7.38
N LEU A 89 0.20 0.26 -6.32
CA LEU A 89 0.31 -0.24 -4.94
C LEU A 89 -0.83 -1.20 -4.58
N CYS A 90 -1.96 -1.16 -5.27
CA CYS A 90 -3.05 -2.09 -5.03
C CYS A 90 -2.59 -3.54 -5.19
N ALA A 91 -1.84 -3.84 -6.24
CA ALA A 91 -1.30 -5.18 -6.46
C ALA A 91 -0.27 -5.56 -5.39
N VAL A 92 0.58 -4.60 -4.99
CA VAL A 92 1.58 -4.81 -3.94
C VAL A 92 0.89 -5.16 -2.63
N GLY A 93 -0.14 -4.39 -2.26
CA GLY A 93 -0.87 -4.60 -1.01
C GLY A 93 -1.54 -5.97 -0.98
N LEU A 94 -2.20 -6.34 -2.06
CA LEU A 94 -2.89 -7.62 -2.14
C LEU A 94 -1.91 -8.79 -2.00
N GLY A 95 -0.83 -8.78 -2.78
CA GLY A 95 0.15 -9.86 -2.76
C GLY A 95 0.94 -9.94 -1.47
N SER A 96 1.40 -8.79 -0.97
CA SER A 96 2.23 -8.76 0.25
C SER A 96 1.42 -9.11 1.50
N TYR A 97 0.15 -8.71 1.53
CA TYR A 97 -0.72 -9.06 2.66
C TYR A 97 -0.96 -10.57 2.71
N SER A 98 -1.12 -11.21 1.56
CA SER A 98 -1.35 -12.65 1.51
C SER A 98 -0.15 -13.46 2.02
N VAL A 99 1.06 -12.92 1.91
CA VAL A 99 2.30 -13.59 2.31
C VAL A 99 2.70 -13.21 3.74
N GLY A 100 2.71 -11.92 4.05
CA GLY A 100 3.26 -11.42 5.32
C GLY A 100 2.24 -10.69 6.20
N GLY A 101 0.95 -10.71 5.88
CA GLY A 101 -0.08 -10.04 6.66
C GLY A 101 0.05 -8.52 6.65
N PRO A 102 -0.55 -7.83 7.64
CA PRO A 102 -0.52 -6.36 7.68
C PRO A 102 0.90 -5.77 7.71
N LEU A 103 1.81 -6.35 8.48
CA LEU A 103 3.18 -5.86 8.56
C LEU A 103 3.94 -6.10 7.26
N GLY A 104 3.72 -7.24 6.60
CA GLY A 104 4.30 -7.51 5.30
C GLY A 104 3.85 -6.48 4.27
N ALA A 105 2.55 -6.19 4.25
CA ALA A 105 2.01 -5.16 3.38
C ALA A 105 2.59 -3.78 3.72
N PHE A 106 2.71 -3.46 5.00
CA PHE A 106 3.26 -2.18 5.46
C PHE A 106 4.65 -1.92 4.88
N PHE A 107 5.59 -2.84 5.12
CA PHE A 107 6.96 -2.66 4.64
C PHE A 107 7.06 -2.70 3.13
N ALA A 108 6.35 -3.63 2.49
CA ALA A 108 6.38 -3.77 1.04
C ALA A 108 5.84 -2.52 0.34
N VAL A 109 4.75 -1.97 0.86
CA VAL A 109 4.13 -0.78 0.26
C VAL A 109 5.02 0.44 0.41
N ILE A 110 5.67 0.62 1.59
CA ILE A 110 6.58 1.74 1.77
C ILE A 110 7.72 1.68 0.74
N VAL A 111 8.37 0.53 0.62
CA VAL A 111 9.47 0.38 -0.33
C VAL A 111 8.99 0.60 -1.76
N ALA A 112 7.86 -0.01 -2.13
CA ALA A 112 7.31 0.11 -3.47
C ALA A 112 6.91 1.55 -3.80
N ALA A 113 6.30 2.27 -2.84
CA ALA A 113 5.90 3.65 -3.04
C ALA A 113 7.10 4.56 -3.26
N GLU A 114 8.15 4.38 -2.45
CA GLU A 114 9.34 5.21 -2.57
C GLU A 114 10.09 4.94 -3.88
N LEU A 115 10.25 3.68 -4.27
CA LEU A 115 10.88 3.34 -5.54
C LEU A 115 10.03 3.78 -6.73
N GLY A 116 8.70 3.62 -6.63
CA GLY A 116 7.80 4.09 -7.68
C GLY A 116 7.87 5.59 -7.87
N LYS A 117 7.92 6.36 -6.77
CA LYS A 117 8.07 7.81 -6.84
C LYS A 117 9.41 8.20 -7.48
N ALA A 118 10.48 7.45 -7.16
CA ALA A 118 11.81 7.73 -7.69
C ALA A 118 11.87 7.57 -9.21
N VAL A 119 11.17 6.57 -9.78
CA VAL A 119 11.20 6.32 -11.23
C VAL A 119 10.06 7.01 -11.98
N SER A 120 9.10 7.60 -11.26
CA SER A 120 7.94 8.24 -11.87
C SER A 120 8.39 9.40 -12.77
N ARG A 121 7.89 9.42 -14.00
CA ARG A 121 8.16 10.46 -15.00
C ARG A 121 9.63 10.60 -15.41
N GLU A 122 10.44 9.57 -15.16
CA GLU A 122 11.84 9.58 -15.55
C GLU A 122 12.05 9.02 -16.96
N THR A 123 11.04 8.36 -17.54
CA THR A 123 11.12 7.78 -18.88
C THR A 123 9.94 8.19 -19.73
N LYS A 124 10.08 8.04 -21.05
CA LYS A 124 8.99 8.33 -21.98
C LYS A 124 7.86 7.31 -21.89
N VAL A 125 8.13 6.12 -21.37
CA VAL A 125 7.13 5.06 -21.22
C VAL A 125 6.77 4.89 -19.75
N ASP A 126 6.59 6.00 -19.06
CA ASP A 126 6.27 6.03 -17.64
C ASP A 126 5.07 5.14 -17.28
N ILE A 127 4.08 5.09 -18.16
CA ILE A 127 2.87 4.29 -17.93
C ILE A 127 3.16 2.80 -17.84
N LEU A 128 4.28 2.34 -18.38
CA LEU A 128 4.71 0.95 -18.28
C LEU A 128 5.80 0.75 -17.23
N VAL A 129 6.75 1.68 -17.14
CA VAL A 129 7.92 1.55 -16.27
C VAL A 129 7.54 1.73 -14.80
N THR A 130 6.81 2.78 -14.48
CA THR A 130 6.46 3.09 -13.09
C THR A 130 5.63 1.98 -12.43
N PRO A 131 4.54 1.47 -13.03
CA PRO A 131 3.80 0.36 -12.43
C PRO A 131 4.65 -0.91 -12.32
N THR A 132 5.45 -1.22 -13.34
CA THR A 132 6.28 -2.42 -13.32
C THR A 132 7.28 -2.39 -12.18
N VAL A 133 8.01 -1.29 -12.01
CA VAL A 133 8.97 -1.16 -10.92
C VAL A 133 8.27 -1.20 -9.55
N THR A 134 7.16 -0.48 -9.42
CA THR A 134 6.40 -0.45 -8.18
C THR A 134 5.94 -1.84 -7.76
N ILE A 135 5.31 -2.56 -8.68
CA ILE A 135 4.74 -3.88 -8.39
C ILE A 135 5.84 -4.89 -8.08
N LEU A 136 6.87 -4.97 -8.93
CA LEU A 136 7.91 -5.98 -8.77
C LEU A 136 8.73 -5.75 -7.51
N SER A 137 9.08 -4.49 -7.20
CA SER A 137 9.85 -4.19 -5.98
C SER A 137 9.04 -4.49 -4.73
N GLY A 138 7.75 -4.13 -4.73
CA GLY A 138 6.88 -4.36 -3.59
C GLY A 138 6.62 -5.84 -3.34
N LEU A 139 6.28 -6.59 -4.37
CA LEU A 139 6.04 -8.03 -4.23
C LEU A 139 7.33 -8.77 -3.85
N GLY A 140 8.48 -8.32 -4.37
CA GLY A 140 9.77 -8.87 -3.99
C GLY A 140 10.05 -8.70 -2.51
N VAL A 141 9.83 -7.49 -1.97
CA VAL A 141 9.98 -7.21 -0.53
C VAL A 141 9.00 -8.04 0.29
N GLY A 142 7.75 -8.11 -0.15
CA GLY A 142 6.73 -8.90 0.53
C GLY A 142 7.12 -10.37 0.64
N SER A 143 7.66 -10.93 -0.43
CA SER A 143 8.12 -12.32 -0.45
C SER A 143 9.28 -12.56 0.51
N LEU A 144 10.17 -11.57 0.67
CA LEU A 144 11.29 -11.69 1.60
C LEU A 144 10.82 -11.64 3.07
N ILE A 145 9.78 -10.86 3.36
CA ILE A 145 9.25 -10.74 4.71
C ILE A 145 8.41 -11.96 5.10
N GLY A 146 7.62 -12.43 4.14
CA GLY A 146 6.81 -13.63 4.34
C GLY A 146 7.61 -14.88 4.24
#